data_800d58ac3de789720c560493f62ccaf4
#
_entry.id   800d58ac3de789720c560493f62ccaf4
#
_cell.length_a   1.000
_cell.length_b   1.000
_cell.length_c   1.000
_cell.angle_alpha   90.00
_cell.angle_beta   90.00
_cell.angle_gamma   90.00
#
_symmetry.space_group_name_H-M   'P 1'
#
loop_
_entity.id
_entity.type
_entity.pdbx_description
1 polymer ?
#
loop_
_entity_poly.entity_id
_entity_poly.type
_entity_poly.pdbx_seq_one_letter_code
_entity_poly.pdbx_strand_id
1 'polypeptide(L)'
;MKMYRYLNYRNYWNNSGINRLTASLPYCMITISSGQVRQDSANITTTLVRRDEYMDAKKGILVVSFGTSHPTTRAATIDAIEDSISKAFPDIRVYRAWTSKMIIAKIRKNTMERIPTVSEALCQMAEDGITDVYIQPTHVINGIENDQMKADAMALKDSFHSISFGMPLLSSTQDMEELIHIITEAFPSLADDEVLILMGHGSDHYTNTAYAALDYMFKEKGHPNIYVGTVEAYPSLDHILCRLPKKKVRRIHLTPLMIVAGDHAIHDMAGDSNESWASICKDAGYDVACHLTGLGEYPAIRRLIIRHLFSALNP
;
A
#
# COMPACT_ATOMS: atom_id res chain seq x y z
N MET A 1 -14.41 11.17 43.41
CA MET A 1 -14.44 12.41 42.63
C MET A 1 -13.00 12.89 42.47
N LYS A 2 -12.29 12.50 41.43
CA LYS A 2 -10.93 12.96 41.07
C LYS A 2 -10.98 13.55 39.68
N MET A 3 -10.74 14.85 39.62
CA MET A 3 -10.68 15.70 38.44
C MET A 3 -9.38 15.40 37.66
N TYR A 4 -9.46 14.96 36.41
CA TYR A 4 -8.32 14.91 35.51
C TYR A 4 -8.15 16.27 34.83
N ARG A 5 -6.99 16.90 35.01
CA ARG A 5 -6.56 18.13 34.36
C ARG A 5 -6.11 17.79 32.91
N TYR A 6 -6.71 18.49 31.95
CA TYR A 6 -6.20 18.57 30.59
C TYR A 6 -4.90 19.38 30.55
N LEU A 7 -3.81 18.76 30.14
CA LEU A 7 -2.56 19.46 29.80
C LEU A 7 -2.55 19.83 28.33
N ASN A 8 -2.53 21.15 28.08
CA ASN A 8 -2.34 21.75 26.78
C ASN A 8 -0.94 21.45 26.23
N TYR A 9 -0.84 20.72 25.12
CA TYR A 9 0.35 20.67 24.31
C TYR A 9 0.34 21.81 23.28
N ARG A 10 0.89 22.96 23.68
CA ARG A 10 1.38 24.00 22.79
C ARG A 10 2.82 24.31 23.21
N ASN A 11 3.73 24.35 22.21
CA ASN A 11 5.15 24.72 22.27
C ASN A 11 6.18 23.63 22.54
N TYR A 12 6.59 22.95 21.46
CA TYR A 12 7.96 22.43 21.31
C TYR A 12 8.40 22.55 19.84
N TRP A 13 8.71 23.78 19.42
CA TRP A 13 9.54 24.04 18.26
C TRP A 13 10.30 25.35 18.51
N ASN A 14 11.48 25.26 19.09
CA ASN A 14 12.59 26.18 18.86
C ASN A 14 13.86 25.64 19.55
N ASN A 15 14.96 25.65 18.78
CA ASN A 15 16.36 25.43 19.16
C ASN A 15 16.89 23.98 19.09
N SER A 16 17.44 23.65 17.92
CA SER A 16 18.76 23.01 17.86
C SER A 16 19.39 23.28 16.49
N GLY A 17 20.61 23.79 16.50
CA GLY A 17 21.38 24.32 15.40
C GLY A 17 21.67 23.32 14.28
N ILE A 18 21.53 23.81 13.06
CA ILE A 18 21.84 23.08 11.84
C ILE A 18 23.29 23.34 11.46
N ASN A 19 24.15 22.35 11.61
CA ASN A 19 25.43 22.27 10.94
C ASN A 19 25.20 21.97 9.46
N ARG A 20 25.60 22.90 8.60
CA ARG A 20 25.62 22.71 7.15
C ARG A 20 26.67 21.70 6.75
N LEU A 21 26.22 20.54 6.26
CA LEU A 21 27.03 19.65 5.43
C LEU A 21 26.71 19.95 3.96
N THR A 22 27.65 20.59 3.28
CA THR A 22 27.62 20.82 1.82
C THR A 22 27.95 19.51 1.12
N ALA A 23 26.94 18.86 0.52
CA ALA A 23 27.18 17.80 -0.46
C ALA A 23 27.09 18.43 -1.86
N SER A 24 28.20 18.40 -2.59
CA SER A 24 28.34 18.88 -3.97
C SER A 24 27.60 17.96 -4.94
N LEU A 25 26.60 18.52 -5.63
CA LEU A 25 26.02 17.91 -6.83
C LEU A 25 26.81 18.35 -8.08
N PRO A 26 26.99 17.49 -9.09
CA PRO A 26 27.70 17.87 -10.31
C PRO A 26 26.85 18.82 -11.16
N TYR A 27 27.35 20.02 -11.38
CA TYR A 27 26.83 21.00 -12.31
C TYR A 27 26.99 20.49 -13.75
N CYS A 28 25.90 20.46 -14.49
CA CYS A 28 25.94 20.39 -15.94
C CYS A 28 26.23 21.80 -16.47
N MET A 29 27.44 22.05 -16.98
CA MET A 29 27.80 23.34 -17.60
C MET A 29 27.16 23.43 -18.98
N ILE A 30 26.25 24.37 -19.14
CA ILE A 30 25.82 24.84 -20.47
C ILE A 30 26.78 25.98 -20.86
N THR A 31 27.60 25.76 -21.86
CA THR A 31 28.49 26.76 -22.45
C THR A 31 27.67 27.65 -23.40
N ILE A 32 27.44 28.91 -23.00
CA ILE A 32 26.85 29.92 -23.91
C ILE A 32 28.03 30.62 -24.60
N SER A 33 28.16 30.48 -25.91
CA SER A 33 29.12 31.22 -26.70
C SER A 33 28.62 32.68 -26.91
N SER A 34 29.48 33.65 -26.56
CA SER A 34 29.27 35.06 -26.73
C SER A 34 29.39 35.46 -28.20
N GLY A 35 28.26 35.82 -28.85
CA GLY A 35 28.22 36.52 -30.10
C GLY A 35 27.94 38.00 -29.87
N GLN A 36 28.74 38.88 -30.49
CA GLN A 36 28.68 40.35 -30.39
C GLN A 36 27.30 40.90 -30.83
N VAL A 37 26.72 41.74 -29.99
CA VAL A 37 25.50 42.51 -30.30
C VAL A 37 25.90 43.87 -30.78
N ARG A 38 25.51 44.23 -32.02
CA ARG A 38 25.45 45.62 -32.51
C ARG A 38 24.21 46.32 -31.96
N GLN A 39 24.39 47.51 -31.43
CA GLN A 39 23.28 48.42 -31.04
C GLN A 39 22.64 49.01 -32.29
N ASP A 40 21.35 48.73 -32.49
CA ASP A 40 20.42 49.56 -33.24
C ASP A 40 19.16 49.75 -32.39
N SER A 41 18.92 51.04 -32.05
CA SER A 41 17.79 51.51 -31.27
C SER A 41 16.54 51.57 -32.15
N ALA A 42 15.65 50.65 -31.97
CA ALA A 42 14.25 50.74 -32.41
C ALA A 42 13.33 50.12 -31.34
N ASN A 43 12.31 50.85 -30.95
CA ASN A 43 11.27 50.50 -29.98
C ASN A 43 10.76 49.05 -30.21
N ILE A 44 11.22 48.15 -29.43
CA ILE A 44 10.60 46.81 -29.32
C ILE A 44 9.87 46.76 -28.00
N THR A 45 8.55 46.98 -28.07
CA THR A 45 7.64 46.55 -26.99
C THR A 45 7.75 45.05 -26.88
N THR A 46 8.61 44.59 -25.96
CA THR A 46 8.74 43.17 -25.68
C THR A 46 7.50 42.72 -24.94
N THR A 47 6.47 42.37 -25.69
CA THR A 47 5.39 41.53 -25.18
C THR A 47 6.03 40.19 -24.84
N LEU A 48 6.34 40.00 -23.56
CA LEU A 48 6.63 38.65 -23.02
C LEU A 48 5.36 37.81 -23.21
N VAL A 49 5.22 37.24 -24.38
CA VAL A 49 4.34 36.11 -24.58
C VAL A 49 4.96 34.98 -23.72
N ARG A 50 4.43 34.78 -22.53
CA ARG A 50 4.56 33.49 -21.87
C ARG A 50 4.03 32.49 -22.89
N ARG A 51 4.91 31.86 -23.63
CA ARG A 51 4.66 30.56 -24.21
C ARG A 51 4.56 29.62 -23.02
N ASP A 52 3.38 29.55 -22.43
CA ASP A 52 2.91 28.32 -21.81
C ASP A 52 2.79 27.34 -22.98
N GLU A 53 3.90 26.69 -23.33
CA GLU A 53 3.83 25.48 -24.13
C GLU A 53 2.97 24.54 -23.32
N TYR A 54 1.70 24.40 -23.70
CA TYR A 54 0.84 23.29 -23.37
C TYR A 54 1.56 22.04 -23.92
N MET A 55 2.53 21.55 -23.17
CA MET A 55 2.98 20.19 -23.33
C MET A 55 1.75 19.32 -23.05
N ASP A 56 1.29 18.58 -24.03
CA ASP A 56 0.21 17.62 -23.83
C ASP A 56 0.52 16.80 -22.57
N ALA A 57 -0.35 16.90 -21.57
CA ALA A 57 -0.16 16.28 -20.27
C ALA A 57 -0.02 14.76 -20.44
N LYS A 58 1.21 14.25 -20.30
CA LYS A 58 1.49 12.83 -20.45
C LYS A 58 1.31 12.12 -19.12
N LYS A 59 0.21 11.40 -18.98
CA LYS A 59 -0.16 10.67 -17.77
C LYS A 59 0.62 9.35 -17.64
N GLY A 60 0.98 9.00 -16.40
CA GLY A 60 1.54 7.70 -16.05
C GLY A 60 0.96 7.18 -14.74
N ILE A 61 0.72 5.89 -14.66
CA ILE A 61 0.27 5.21 -13.43
C ILE A 61 1.46 4.46 -12.83
N LEU A 62 1.74 4.68 -11.54
CA LEU A 62 2.70 3.90 -10.77
C LEU A 62 1.97 3.02 -9.77
N VAL A 63 1.98 1.71 -9.96
CA VAL A 63 1.45 0.75 -8.99
C VAL A 63 2.55 0.40 -8.00
N VAL A 64 2.27 0.62 -6.72
CA VAL A 64 3.25 0.40 -5.65
C VAL A 64 2.78 -0.70 -4.72
N SER A 65 3.55 -1.79 -4.67
CA SER A 65 3.30 -2.95 -3.82
C SER A 65 4.41 -3.12 -2.78
N PHE A 66 4.12 -3.81 -1.68
CA PHE A 66 5.17 -4.24 -0.75
C PHE A 66 6.17 -5.18 -1.43
N GLY A 67 5.66 -6.09 -2.27
CA GLY A 67 6.43 -7.09 -2.97
C GLY A 67 6.29 -8.49 -2.36
N THR A 68 6.76 -9.49 -3.09
CA THR A 68 6.87 -10.88 -2.63
C THR A 68 8.00 -11.61 -3.33
N SER A 69 8.65 -12.53 -2.62
CA SER A 69 9.69 -13.41 -3.18
C SER A 69 9.13 -14.70 -3.78
N HIS A 70 7.80 -14.93 -3.73
CA HIS A 70 7.11 -16.12 -4.22
C HIS A 70 6.54 -15.88 -5.62
N PRO A 71 7.13 -16.46 -6.71
CA PRO A 71 6.73 -16.14 -8.08
C PRO A 71 5.27 -16.48 -8.41
N THR A 72 4.79 -17.63 -7.96
CA THR A 72 3.40 -18.06 -8.20
C THR A 72 2.40 -17.12 -7.54
N THR A 73 2.64 -16.77 -6.27
CA THR A 73 1.79 -15.85 -5.52
C THR A 73 1.84 -14.44 -6.11
N ARG A 74 3.04 -14.00 -6.56
CA ARG A 74 3.21 -12.72 -7.27
C ARG A 74 2.34 -12.66 -8.52
N ALA A 75 2.40 -13.69 -9.35
CA ALA A 75 1.63 -13.75 -10.60
C ALA A 75 0.11 -13.71 -10.33
N ALA A 76 -0.36 -14.41 -9.30
CA ALA A 76 -1.78 -14.46 -8.94
C ALA A 76 -2.29 -13.15 -8.28
N THR A 77 -1.41 -12.32 -7.73
CA THR A 77 -1.78 -11.13 -6.94
C THR A 77 -1.26 -9.84 -7.54
N ILE A 78 0.02 -9.50 -7.35
CA ILE A 78 0.61 -8.22 -7.78
C ILE A 78 0.50 -8.06 -9.29
N ASP A 79 0.96 -9.05 -10.06
CA ASP A 79 0.92 -9.00 -11.53
C ASP A 79 -0.53 -8.94 -12.05
N ALA A 80 -1.46 -9.67 -11.39
CA ALA A 80 -2.89 -9.64 -11.72
C ALA A 80 -3.56 -8.28 -11.40
N ILE A 81 -3.13 -7.56 -10.35
CA ILE A 81 -3.60 -6.20 -10.06
C ILE A 81 -3.10 -5.25 -11.14
N GLU A 82 -1.82 -5.28 -11.47
CA GLU A 82 -1.21 -4.41 -12.48
C GLU A 82 -1.81 -4.64 -13.87
N ASP A 83 -2.05 -5.90 -14.24
CA ASP A 83 -2.74 -6.27 -15.48
C ASP A 83 -4.19 -5.76 -15.50
N SER A 84 -4.90 -5.85 -14.38
CA SER A 84 -6.27 -5.32 -14.25
C SER A 84 -6.30 -3.79 -14.38
N ILE A 85 -5.32 -3.08 -13.81
CA ILE A 85 -5.16 -1.64 -13.96
C ILE A 85 -4.83 -1.27 -15.41
N SER A 86 -3.88 -1.97 -16.04
CA SER A 86 -3.52 -1.74 -17.44
C SER A 86 -4.71 -1.93 -18.39
N LYS A 87 -5.56 -2.91 -18.13
CA LYS A 87 -6.80 -3.14 -18.91
C LYS A 87 -7.86 -2.07 -18.66
N ALA A 88 -7.94 -1.53 -17.45
CA ALA A 88 -8.89 -0.47 -17.11
C ALA A 88 -8.47 0.90 -17.67
N PHE A 89 -7.18 1.12 -17.89
CA PHE A 89 -6.60 2.38 -18.38
C PHE A 89 -5.65 2.13 -19.57
N PRO A 90 -6.15 1.68 -20.71
CA PRO A 90 -5.32 1.22 -21.84
C PRO A 90 -4.46 2.32 -22.46
N ASP A 91 -4.87 3.59 -22.32
CA ASP A 91 -4.18 4.75 -22.89
C ASP A 91 -3.12 5.34 -21.93
N ILE A 92 -2.96 4.77 -20.73
CA ILE A 92 -2.02 5.27 -19.72
C ILE A 92 -0.99 4.19 -19.41
N ARG A 93 0.29 4.51 -19.60
CA ARG A 93 1.36 3.56 -19.29
C ARG A 93 1.43 3.28 -17.79
N VAL A 94 1.47 1.99 -17.45
CA VAL A 94 1.57 1.50 -16.08
C VAL A 94 3.02 1.13 -15.76
N TYR A 95 3.51 1.61 -14.62
CA TYR A 95 4.82 1.35 -14.06
C TYR A 95 4.66 0.61 -12.74
N ARG A 96 5.71 -0.13 -12.35
CA ARG A 96 5.78 -0.91 -11.11
C ARG A 96 6.83 -0.33 -10.19
N ALA A 97 6.54 -0.33 -8.87
CA ALA A 97 7.55 -0.19 -7.84
C ALA A 97 7.22 -1.05 -6.61
N TRP A 98 8.26 -1.43 -5.86
CA TRP A 98 8.07 -2.10 -4.58
C TRP A 98 8.69 -1.29 -3.43
N THR A 99 8.10 -1.42 -2.22
CA THR A 99 8.57 -0.71 -1.03
C THR A 99 9.58 -1.54 -0.22
N SER A 100 9.47 -2.88 -0.22
CA SER A 100 10.36 -3.75 0.55
C SER A 100 11.73 -3.91 -0.11
N LYS A 101 12.71 -3.14 0.36
CA LYS A 101 14.12 -3.22 -0.11
C LYS A 101 14.71 -4.62 0.09
N MET A 102 14.30 -5.31 1.16
CA MET A 102 14.74 -6.68 1.46
C MET A 102 14.25 -7.67 0.40
N ILE A 103 12.97 -7.59 0.02
CA ILE A 103 12.39 -8.46 -1.03
C ILE A 103 13.02 -8.14 -2.39
N ILE A 104 13.17 -6.86 -2.72
CA ILE A 104 13.86 -6.42 -3.97
C ILE A 104 15.27 -7.04 -4.03
N ALA A 105 16.05 -6.95 -2.95
CA ALA A 105 17.39 -7.52 -2.89
C ALA A 105 17.37 -9.06 -3.03
N LYS A 106 16.41 -9.75 -2.38
CA LYS A 106 16.23 -11.21 -2.48
C LYS A 106 15.91 -11.65 -3.91
N ILE A 107 15.00 -10.94 -4.59
CA ILE A 107 14.66 -11.20 -6.00
C ILE A 107 15.88 -10.98 -6.89
N ARG A 108 16.54 -9.83 -6.77
CA ARG A 108 17.72 -9.51 -7.56
C ARG A 108 18.82 -10.57 -7.43
N LYS A 109 19.04 -11.07 -6.19
CA LYS A 109 20.04 -12.12 -5.93
C LYS A 109 19.67 -13.46 -6.57
N ASN A 110 18.39 -13.82 -6.55
CA ASN A 110 17.94 -15.17 -6.93
C ASN A 110 17.60 -15.28 -8.43
N THR A 111 17.09 -14.21 -9.05
CA THR A 111 16.56 -14.23 -10.42
C THR A 111 17.25 -13.23 -11.34
N MET A 112 18.11 -12.37 -10.84
CA MET A 112 18.73 -11.23 -11.55
C MET A 112 17.70 -10.19 -12.05
N GLU A 113 16.41 -10.33 -11.71
CA GLU A 113 15.37 -9.38 -12.06
C GLU A 113 15.58 -8.09 -11.27
N ARG A 114 15.47 -6.94 -11.95
CA ARG A 114 15.53 -5.63 -11.34
C ARG A 114 14.11 -5.08 -11.15
N ILE A 115 13.68 -5.03 -9.91
CA ILE A 115 12.42 -4.38 -9.54
C ILE A 115 12.76 -3.01 -8.94
N PRO A 116 12.19 -1.90 -9.47
CA PRO A 116 12.52 -0.58 -8.99
C PRO A 116 11.87 -0.29 -7.64
N THR A 117 12.54 0.53 -6.85
CA THR A 117 11.96 1.27 -5.72
C THR A 117 11.06 2.39 -6.25
N VAL A 118 10.30 3.04 -5.36
CA VAL A 118 9.43 4.18 -5.74
C VAL A 118 10.23 5.28 -6.41
N SER A 119 11.36 5.68 -5.83
CA SER A 119 12.21 6.73 -6.38
C SER A 119 12.81 6.35 -7.75
N GLU A 120 13.29 5.10 -7.91
CA GLU A 120 13.83 4.62 -9.20
C GLU A 120 12.76 4.60 -10.28
N ALA A 121 11.54 4.17 -9.94
CA ALA A 121 10.43 4.16 -10.89
C ALA A 121 10.02 5.58 -11.31
N LEU A 122 9.97 6.52 -10.37
CA LEU A 122 9.66 7.93 -10.68
C LEU A 122 10.76 8.57 -11.53
N CYS A 123 12.05 8.31 -11.27
CA CYS A 123 13.12 8.76 -12.16
C CYS A 123 12.91 8.24 -13.59
N GLN A 124 12.58 6.96 -13.74
CA GLN A 124 12.28 6.38 -15.06
C GLN A 124 11.06 7.04 -15.72
N MET A 125 10.00 7.33 -14.94
CA MET A 125 8.82 8.02 -15.46
C MET A 125 9.16 9.42 -15.96
N ALA A 126 10.01 10.17 -15.24
CA ALA A 126 10.48 11.49 -15.67
C ALA A 126 11.32 11.40 -16.95
N GLU A 127 12.22 10.43 -17.06
CA GLU A 127 13.00 10.15 -18.29
C GLU A 127 12.11 9.80 -19.47
N ASP A 128 11.01 9.07 -19.24
CA ASP A 128 10.01 8.72 -20.26
C ASP A 128 9.09 9.91 -20.64
N GLY A 129 9.30 11.08 -19.99
CA GLY A 129 8.58 12.33 -20.25
C GLY A 129 7.17 12.35 -19.66
N ILE A 130 6.88 11.56 -18.61
CA ILE A 130 5.62 11.63 -17.89
C ILE A 130 5.58 12.97 -17.13
N THR A 131 4.45 13.68 -17.22
CA THR A 131 4.22 14.97 -16.54
C THR A 131 3.26 14.86 -15.38
N ASP A 132 2.27 13.97 -15.45
CA ASP A 132 1.26 13.76 -14.43
C ASP A 132 1.27 12.32 -13.95
N VAL A 133 1.63 12.13 -12.68
CA VAL A 133 1.83 10.82 -12.07
C VAL A 133 0.66 10.49 -11.15
N TYR A 134 0.10 9.30 -11.33
CA TYR A 134 -0.95 8.73 -10.47
C TYR A 134 -0.40 7.50 -9.78
N ILE A 135 -0.22 7.57 -8.46
CA ILE A 135 0.37 6.49 -7.66
C ILE A 135 -0.73 5.71 -6.97
N GLN A 136 -0.85 4.42 -7.30
CA GLN A 136 -1.80 3.52 -6.65
C GLN A 136 -1.06 2.55 -5.73
N PRO A 137 -1.18 2.70 -4.41
CA PRO A 137 -0.69 1.69 -3.47
C PRO A 137 -1.59 0.46 -3.49
N THR A 138 -0.99 -0.72 -3.32
CA THR A 138 -1.73 -1.97 -3.06
C THR A 138 -1.73 -2.33 -1.57
N HIS A 139 -1.29 -1.44 -0.69
CA HIS A 139 -1.29 -1.65 0.76
C HIS A 139 -2.72 -1.83 1.29
N VAL A 140 -2.87 -2.66 2.35
CA VAL A 140 -4.19 -2.88 2.96
C VAL A 140 -4.63 -1.67 3.77
N ILE A 141 -3.72 -1.08 4.56
CA ILE A 141 -3.98 0.11 5.39
C ILE A 141 -3.03 1.26 5.01
N ASN A 142 -3.40 2.47 5.41
CA ASN A 142 -2.55 3.67 5.28
C ASN A 142 -1.47 3.67 6.37
N GLY A 143 -0.60 2.65 6.39
CA GLY A 143 0.43 2.43 7.40
C GLY A 143 1.78 3.05 7.06
N ILE A 144 2.82 2.62 7.80
CA ILE A 144 4.21 3.12 7.68
C ILE A 144 4.72 3.03 6.23
N GLU A 145 4.49 1.92 5.54
CA GLU A 145 4.95 1.70 4.17
C GLU A 145 4.27 2.66 3.19
N ASN A 146 2.99 2.99 3.42
CA ASN A 146 2.28 3.95 2.58
C ASN A 146 2.75 5.38 2.82
N ASP A 147 3.04 5.74 4.07
CA ASP A 147 3.61 7.06 4.41
C ASP A 147 5.02 7.21 3.83
N GLN A 148 5.87 6.17 3.91
CA GLN A 148 7.19 6.16 3.31
C GLN A 148 7.13 6.29 1.78
N MET A 149 6.22 5.55 1.13
CA MET A 149 5.97 5.66 -0.31
C MET A 149 5.62 7.09 -0.71
N LYS A 150 4.71 7.74 0.03
CA LYS A 150 4.33 9.14 -0.21
C LYS A 150 5.51 10.08 -0.02
N ALA A 151 6.31 9.88 1.03
CA ALA A 151 7.50 10.70 1.29
C ALA A 151 8.53 10.55 0.16
N ASP A 152 8.81 9.32 -0.29
CA ASP A 152 9.73 9.04 -1.39
C ASP A 152 9.23 9.69 -2.70
N ALA A 153 7.92 9.67 -2.96
CA ALA A 153 7.33 10.28 -4.14
C ALA A 153 7.39 11.81 -4.08
N MET A 154 7.05 12.40 -2.94
CA MET A 154 7.06 13.85 -2.77
C MET A 154 8.46 14.47 -2.79
N ALA A 155 9.50 13.69 -2.51
CA ALA A 155 10.89 14.12 -2.68
C ALA A 155 11.25 14.42 -4.14
N LEU A 156 10.51 13.85 -5.11
CA LEU A 156 10.71 14.04 -6.55
C LEU A 156 9.60 14.88 -7.21
N LYS A 157 8.74 15.55 -6.42
CA LYS A 157 7.57 16.29 -6.93
C LYS A 157 7.92 17.33 -7.99
N ASP A 158 9.08 17.98 -7.84
CA ASP A 158 9.51 19.06 -8.76
C ASP A 158 9.91 18.54 -10.16
N SER A 159 10.00 17.22 -10.35
CA SER A 159 10.23 16.57 -11.64
C SER A 159 8.93 16.39 -12.45
N PHE A 160 7.77 16.68 -11.86
CA PHE A 160 6.46 16.44 -12.45
C PHE A 160 5.57 17.68 -12.35
N HIS A 161 4.61 17.80 -13.25
CA HIS A 161 3.54 18.80 -13.15
C HIS A 161 2.61 18.49 -11.97
N SER A 162 2.23 17.20 -11.84
CA SER A 162 1.40 16.74 -10.72
C SER A 162 1.74 15.32 -10.26
N ILE A 163 1.56 15.06 -8.95
CA ILE A 163 1.55 13.72 -8.36
C ILE A 163 0.26 13.58 -7.56
N SER A 164 -0.57 12.60 -7.93
CA SER A 164 -1.81 12.26 -7.24
C SER A 164 -1.71 10.85 -6.65
N PHE A 165 -2.35 10.63 -5.51
CA PHE A 165 -2.32 9.34 -4.81
C PHE A 165 -3.70 8.72 -4.75
N GLY A 166 -3.80 7.47 -5.20
CA GLY A 166 -4.90 6.59 -4.84
C GLY A 166 -4.81 6.17 -3.37
N MET A 167 -5.90 5.63 -2.87
CA MET A 167 -6.00 5.21 -1.47
C MET A 167 -5.61 3.74 -1.30
N PRO A 168 -5.05 3.34 -0.13
CA PRO A 168 -4.94 1.94 0.27
C PRO A 168 -6.31 1.26 0.35
N LEU A 169 -6.32 -0.08 0.44
CA LEU A 169 -7.54 -0.88 0.34
C LEU A 169 -8.60 -0.51 1.38
N LEU A 170 -8.22 -0.34 2.65
CA LEU A 170 -9.11 -0.02 3.76
C LEU A 170 -8.95 1.46 4.17
N SER A 171 -9.48 2.36 3.37
CA SER A 171 -9.35 3.81 3.60
C SER A 171 -10.65 4.48 4.05
N SER A 172 -11.77 3.76 3.94
CA SER A 172 -13.10 4.25 4.35
C SER A 172 -13.94 3.13 4.95
N THR A 173 -15.03 3.49 5.62
CA THR A 173 -16.03 2.51 6.09
C THR A 173 -16.70 1.79 4.93
N GLN A 174 -16.89 2.45 3.80
CA GLN A 174 -17.44 1.84 2.59
C GLN A 174 -16.49 0.75 2.03
N ASP A 175 -15.18 0.98 2.05
CA ASP A 175 -14.20 -0.04 1.63
C ASP A 175 -14.22 -1.26 2.56
N MET A 176 -14.40 -1.03 3.87
CA MET A 176 -14.57 -2.10 4.85
C MET A 176 -15.86 -2.91 4.60
N GLU A 177 -16.98 -2.24 4.30
CA GLU A 177 -18.25 -2.91 3.96
C GLU A 177 -18.11 -3.76 2.69
N GLU A 178 -17.44 -3.24 1.66
CA GLU A 178 -17.16 -4.01 0.46
C GLU A 178 -16.26 -5.22 0.71
N LEU A 179 -15.21 -5.05 1.52
CA LEU A 179 -14.35 -6.17 1.91
C LEU A 179 -15.14 -7.23 2.69
N ILE A 180 -16.02 -6.83 3.62
CA ILE A 180 -16.91 -7.76 4.35
C ILE A 180 -17.73 -8.58 3.35
N HIS A 181 -18.35 -7.93 2.37
CA HIS A 181 -19.12 -8.61 1.34
C HIS A 181 -18.27 -9.59 0.53
N ILE A 182 -17.09 -9.18 0.08
CA ILE A 182 -16.16 -10.02 -0.68
C ILE A 182 -15.74 -11.26 0.13
N ILE A 183 -15.41 -11.10 1.41
CA ILE A 183 -14.99 -12.21 2.26
C ILE A 183 -16.17 -13.15 2.55
N THR A 184 -17.33 -12.63 2.82
CA THR A 184 -18.52 -13.46 3.08
C THR A 184 -18.99 -14.23 1.85
N GLU A 185 -18.83 -13.68 0.64
CA GLU A 185 -19.04 -14.41 -0.61
C GLU A 185 -17.97 -15.49 -0.86
N ALA A 186 -16.72 -15.25 -0.46
CA ALA A 186 -15.66 -16.25 -0.60
C ALA A 186 -15.78 -17.41 0.39
N PHE A 187 -16.46 -17.19 1.52
CA PHE A 187 -16.70 -18.20 2.57
C PHE A 187 -18.21 -18.31 2.89
N PRO A 188 -19.06 -18.73 1.92
CA PRO A 188 -20.51 -18.67 2.06
C PRO A 188 -21.10 -19.75 2.98
N SER A 189 -20.34 -20.76 3.34
CA SER A 189 -20.83 -21.99 3.99
C SER A 189 -20.12 -22.32 5.29
N LEU A 190 -19.79 -21.27 6.11
CA LEU A 190 -19.28 -21.54 7.46
C LEU A 190 -20.43 -22.13 8.31
N ALA A 191 -20.20 -23.32 8.87
CA ALA A 191 -21.15 -23.95 9.79
C ALA A 191 -21.22 -23.20 11.13
N ASP A 192 -22.24 -23.46 11.92
CA ASP A 192 -22.44 -22.81 13.23
C ASP A 192 -21.33 -23.10 14.25
N ASP A 193 -20.58 -24.20 14.03
CA ASP A 193 -19.45 -24.63 14.84
C ASP A 193 -18.09 -24.30 14.17
N GLU A 194 -18.09 -23.49 13.13
CA GLU A 194 -16.89 -23.04 12.41
C GLU A 194 -16.71 -21.54 12.52
N VAL A 195 -15.47 -21.11 12.59
CA VAL A 195 -15.10 -19.68 12.57
C VAL A 195 -14.04 -19.43 11.51
N LEU A 196 -14.09 -18.23 10.93
CA LEU A 196 -13.07 -17.72 10.03
C LEU A 196 -12.25 -16.67 10.78
N ILE A 197 -10.93 -16.82 10.75
CA ILE A 197 -10.01 -15.82 11.29
C ILE A 197 -9.18 -15.25 10.13
N LEU A 198 -9.30 -13.94 9.94
CA LEU A 198 -8.54 -13.17 8.97
C LEU A 198 -7.24 -12.71 9.63
N MET A 199 -6.09 -13.07 9.05
CA MET A 199 -4.77 -12.70 9.55
C MET A 199 -4.21 -11.50 8.78
N GLY A 200 -4.32 -10.29 9.36
CA GLY A 200 -3.62 -9.10 8.88
C GLY A 200 -2.16 -9.09 9.32
N HIS A 201 -1.35 -8.26 8.66
CA HIS A 201 0.06 -8.08 9.05
C HIS A 201 0.16 -7.42 10.43
N GLY A 202 -0.53 -6.32 10.61
CA GLY A 202 -0.37 -5.46 11.78
C GLY A 202 0.68 -4.36 11.56
N SER A 203 0.66 -3.34 12.40
CA SER A 203 1.59 -2.21 12.33
C SER A 203 1.57 -1.45 13.65
N ASP A 204 2.70 -0.84 14.03
CA ASP A 204 2.79 0.14 15.12
C ASP A 204 2.14 1.49 14.75
N HIS A 205 1.76 1.68 13.49
CA HIS A 205 1.08 2.87 13.03
C HIS A 205 -0.35 2.94 13.58
N TYR A 206 -0.85 4.14 13.90
CA TYR A 206 -2.21 4.32 14.47
C TYR A 206 -3.34 3.77 13.59
N THR A 207 -3.14 3.71 12.27
CA THR A 207 -4.12 3.11 11.35
C THR A 207 -4.28 1.60 11.51
N ASN A 208 -3.45 0.95 12.32
CA ASN A 208 -3.64 -0.43 12.74
C ASN A 208 -5.03 -0.66 13.37
N THR A 209 -5.63 0.39 13.94
CA THR A 209 -7.01 0.37 14.46
C THR A 209 -8.05 -0.06 13.43
N ALA A 210 -7.75 0.04 12.13
CA ALA A 210 -8.62 -0.45 11.04
C ALA A 210 -8.94 -1.94 11.17
N TYR A 211 -8.00 -2.76 11.65
CA TYR A 211 -8.25 -4.20 11.87
C TYR A 211 -9.28 -4.46 12.98
N ALA A 212 -9.19 -3.74 14.09
CA ALA A 212 -10.17 -3.84 15.16
C ALA A 212 -11.54 -3.30 14.75
N ALA A 213 -11.58 -2.21 13.98
CA ALA A 213 -12.81 -1.67 13.41
C ALA A 213 -13.47 -2.67 12.46
N LEU A 214 -12.69 -3.30 11.57
CA LEU A 214 -13.19 -4.32 10.65
C LEU A 214 -13.73 -5.55 11.41
N ASP A 215 -13.04 -6.01 12.48
CA ASP A 215 -13.52 -7.08 13.36
C ASP A 215 -14.88 -6.74 13.96
N TYR A 216 -15.05 -5.53 14.45
CA TYR A 216 -16.33 -5.04 14.97
C TYR A 216 -17.42 -5.01 13.90
N MET A 217 -17.12 -4.47 12.71
CA MET A 217 -18.08 -4.34 11.60
C MET A 217 -18.58 -5.70 11.09
N PHE A 218 -17.74 -6.76 11.07
CA PHE A 218 -18.21 -8.12 10.76
C PHE A 218 -19.34 -8.55 11.70
N LYS A 219 -19.20 -8.29 13.01
CA LYS A 219 -20.23 -8.65 14.00
C LYS A 219 -21.50 -7.85 13.82
N GLU A 220 -21.36 -6.54 13.60
CA GLU A 220 -22.49 -5.63 13.36
C GLU A 220 -23.29 -6.01 12.09
N LYS A 221 -22.59 -6.45 11.05
CA LYS A 221 -23.20 -6.92 9.78
C LYS A 221 -23.76 -8.35 9.84
N GLY A 222 -23.76 -8.98 11.02
CA GLY A 222 -24.38 -10.30 11.23
C GLY A 222 -23.44 -11.49 11.00
N HIS A 223 -22.13 -11.29 10.99
CA HIS A 223 -21.11 -12.33 10.85
C HIS A 223 -20.30 -12.52 12.14
N PRO A 224 -20.91 -12.97 13.26
CA PRO A 224 -20.25 -13.07 14.56
C PRO A 224 -19.14 -14.13 14.60
N ASN A 225 -19.13 -15.05 13.64
CA ASN A 225 -18.15 -16.13 13.50
C ASN A 225 -16.93 -15.77 12.62
N ILE A 226 -16.82 -14.51 12.16
CA ILE A 226 -15.63 -14.00 11.44
C ILE A 226 -14.85 -13.08 12.36
N TYR A 227 -13.56 -13.31 12.52
CA TYR A 227 -12.66 -12.58 13.38
C TYR A 227 -11.50 -11.98 12.58
N VAL A 228 -10.97 -10.85 13.04
CA VAL A 228 -9.79 -10.22 12.45
C VAL A 228 -8.72 -10.08 13.51
N GLY A 229 -7.53 -10.58 13.21
CA GLY A 229 -6.33 -10.42 14.03
C GLY A 229 -5.13 -10.02 13.20
N THR A 230 -4.00 -9.77 13.87
CA THR A 230 -2.75 -9.36 13.24
C THR A 230 -1.58 -10.17 13.78
N VAL A 231 -0.56 -10.37 12.92
CA VAL A 231 0.67 -11.10 13.30
C VAL A 231 1.51 -10.26 14.25
N GLU A 232 1.74 -8.99 13.92
CA GLU A 232 2.74 -8.15 14.58
C GLU A 232 2.14 -7.09 15.53
N ALA A 233 0.78 -7.03 15.66
CA ALA A 233 0.14 -5.97 16.44
C ALA A 233 -1.15 -6.45 17.14
N TYR A 234 -1.98 -5.50 17.56
CA TYR A 234 -3.28 -5.75 18.17
C TYR A 234 -4.40 -5.62 17.12
N PRO A 235 -5.44 -6.52 17.15
CA PRO A 235 -5.57 -7.70 18.03
C PRO A 235 -4.73 -8.88 17.53
N SER A 236 -4.07 -9.58 18.47
CA SER A 236 -3.32 -10.81 18.18
C SER A 236 -4.25 -12.05 18.17
N LEU A 237 -3.70 -13.20 17.76
CA LEU A 237 -4.41 -14.47 17.82
C LEU A 237 -4.91 -14.80 19.24
N ASP A 238 -4.11 -14.56 20.27
CA ASP A 238 -4.48 -14.83 21.66
C ASP A 238 -5.73 -14.07 22.10
N HIS A 239 -5.86 -12.81 21.68
CA HIS A 239 -7.05 -12.00 21.95
C HIS A 239 -8.29 -12.62 21.29
N ILE A 240 -8.14 -13.20 20.10
CA ILE A 240 -9.24 -13.88 19.42
C ILE A 240 -9.59 -15.17 20.14
N LEU A 241 -8.61 -16.04 20.43
CA LEU A 241 -8.82 -17.34 21.09
C LEU A 241 -9.48 -17.18 22.47
N CYS A 242 -9.16 -16.12 23.21
CA CYS A 242 -9.84 -15.80 24.48
C CYS A 242 -11.32 -15.45 24.32
N ARG A 243 -11.72 -14.91 23.16
CA ARG A 243 -13.09 -14.50 22.86
C ARG A 243 -13.93 -15.60 22.20
N LEU A 244 -13.31 -16.65 21.69
CA LEU A 244 -14.03 -17.76 21.05
C LEU A 244 -14.94 -18.49 22.07
N PRO A 245 -16.20 -18.81 21.70
CA PRO A 245 -17.09 -19.62 22.53
C PRO A 245 -16.63 -21.08 22.51
N LYS A 246 -15.62 -21.41 23.35
CA LYS A 246 -14.86 -22.69 23.37
C LYS A 246 -15.70 -23.97 23.28
N LYS A 247 -16.95 -23.96 23.79
CA LYS A 247 -17.85 -25.13 23.73
C LYS A 247 -18.64 -25.26 22.42
N LYS A 248 -18.58 -24.25 21.56
CA LYS A 248 -19.32 -24.20 20.30
C LYS A 248 -18.46 -24.38 19.07
N VAL A 249 -17.20 -23.94 19.12
CA VAL A 249 -16.29 -23.95 17.96
C VAL A 249 -15.56 -25.27 17.89
N ARG A 250 -15.68 -25.96 16.76
CA ARG A 250 -14.94 -27.17 16.42
C ARG A 250 -13.80 -26.89 15.45
N ARG A 251 -14.05 -26.04 14.43
CA ARG A 251 -13.08 -25.77 13.36
C ARG A 251 -12.78 -24.30 13.20
N ILE A 252 -11.51 -24.00 12.94
CA ILE A 252 -11.00 -22.67 12.61
C ILE A 252 -10.50 -22.69 11.16
N HIS A 253 -11.02 -21.79 10.36
CA HIS A 253 -10.47 -21.44 9.05
C HIS A 253 -9.55 -20.24 9.20
N LEU A 254 -8.31 -20.35 8.72
CA LEU A 254 -7.34 -19.25 8.69
C LEU A 254 -7.16 -18.78 7.26
N THR A 255 -7.20 -17.46 7.03
CA THR A 255 -6.92 -16.87 5.72
C THR A 255 -6.21 -15.53 5.89
N PRO A 256 -5.26 -15.16 5.00
CA PRO A 256 -4.56 -13.89 5.12
C PRO A 256 -5.47 -12.72 4.73
N LEU A 257 -5.43 -11.66 5.52
CA LEU A 257 -5.95 -10.33 5.20
C LEU A 257 -4.80 -9.47 4.68
N MET A 258 -4.14 -9.96 3.64
CA MET A 258 -2.98 -9.37 2.98
C MET A 258 -3.15 -9.50 1.47
N ILE A 259 -2.61 -8.54 0.70
CA ILE A 259 -2.69 -8.59 -0.77
C ILE A 259 -2.07 -9.87 -1.31
N VAL A 260 -0.99 -10.33 -0.68
CA VAL A 260 -0.20 -11.49 -1.09
C VAL A 260 -0.22 -12.51 0.04
N ALA A 261 -0.52 -13.77 -0.24
CA ALA A 261 -0.28 -14.87 0.68
C ALA A 261 1.21 -15.27 0.62
N GLY A 262 2.08 -14.41 1.20
CA GLY A 262 3.53 -14.53 1.21
C GLY A 262 4.09 -15.22 2.45
N ASP A 263 5.32 -14.84 2.85
CA ASP A 263 6.06 -15.47 3.95
C ASP A 263 5.23 -15.58 5.25
N HIS A 264 4.51 -14.52 5.66
CA HIS A 264 3.65 -14.56 6.85
C HIS A 264 2.50 -15.58 6.72
N ALA A 265 1.84 -15.66 5.56
CA ALA A 265 0.76 -16.64 5.37
C ALA A 265 1.28 -18.08 5.34
N ILE A 266 2.47 -18.28 4.76
CA ILE A 266 3.08 -19.60 4.62
C ILE A 266 3.67 -20.09 5.95
N HIS A 267 4.37 -19.20 6.67
CA HIS A 267 5.15 -19.60 7.87
C HIS A 267 4.40 -19.27 9.17
N ASP A 268 3.94 -18.02 9.35
CA ASP A 268 3.35 -17.60 10.61
C ASP A 268 1.87 -18.02 10.74
N MET A 269 1.14 -18.14 9.60
CA MET A 269 -0.24 -18.63 9.65
C MET A 269 -0.32 -20.15 9.52
N ALA A 270 0.23 -20.73 8.43
CA ALA A 270 0.01 -22.12 8.04
C ALA A 270 1.21 -23.03 8.24
N GLY A 271 2.34 -22.53 8.75
CA GLY A 271 3.58 -23.27 8.93
C GLY A 271 3.51 -24.33 10.03
N ASP A 272 4.53 -25.20 10.06
CA ASP A 272 4.64 -26.29 11.04
C ASP A 272 5.33 -25.87 12.36
N SER A 273 5.77 -24.62 12.48
CA SER A 273 6.32 -24.09 13.72
C SER A 273 5.28 -24.08 14.83
N ASN A 274 5.69 -24.38 16.07
CA ASN A 274 4.81 -24.27 17.24
C ASN A 274 4.25 -22.85 17.46
N GLU A 275 4.88 -21.84 16.86
CA GLU A 275 4.47 -20.43 16.94
C GLU A 275 3.50 -20.04 15.81
N SER A 276 3.26 -20.94 14.82
CA SER A 276 2.29 -20.66 13.77
C SER A 276 0.86 -20.64 14.31
N TRP A 277 0.01 -19.77 13.73
CA TRP A 277 -1.40 -19.71 14.11
C TRP A 277 -2.11 -21.06 13.99
N ALA A 278 -1.77 -21.85 12.95
CA ALA A 278 -2.32 -23.18 12.75
C ALA A 278 -1.93 -24.14 13.88
N SER A 279 -0.67 -24.15 14.32
CA SER A 279 -0.21 -24.99 15.42
C SER A 279 -0.82 -24.57 16.75
N ILE A 280 -0.83 -23.26 17.06
CA ILE A 280 -1.45 -22.71 18.27
C ILE A 280 -2.94 -23.08 18.35
N CYS A 281 -3.68 -22.97 17.23
CA CYS A 281 -5.10 -23.35 17.20
C CYS A 281 -5.30 -24.85 17.38
N LYS A 282 -4.45 -25.69 16.79
CA LYS A 282 -4.49 -27.16 16.96
C LYS A 282 -4.19 -27.55 18.41
N ASP A 283 -3.19 -26.95 19.03
CA ASP A 283 -2.83 -27.18 20.43
C ASP A 283 -3.94 -26.74 21.40
N ALA A 284 -4.72 -25.74 21.00
CA ALA A 284 -5.92 -25.30 21.72
C ALA A 284 -7.12 -26.24 21.50
N GLY A 285 -6.99 -27.30 20.70
CA GLY A 285 -7.98 -28.37 20.50
C GLY A 285 -8.94 -28.13 19.32
N TYR A 286 -8.63 -27.25 18.40
CA TYR A 286 -9.46 -26.99 17.22
C TYR A 286 -8.98 -27.77 15.97
N ASP A 287 -9.91 -28.18 15.11
CA ASP A 287 -9.59 -28.52 13.73
C ASP A 287 -9.18 -27.23 12.98
N VAL A 288 -8.14 -27.29 12.15
CA VAL A 288 -7.65 -26.11 11.43
C VAL A 288 -7.60 -26.35 9.93
N ALA A 289 -8.16 -25.41 9.17
CA ALA A 289 -8.05 -25.35 7.73
C ALA A 289 -7.41 -24.01 7.33
N CYS A 290 -6.28 -24.06 6.58
CA CYS A 290 -5.59 -22.88 6.11
C CYS A 290 -5.90 -22.64 4.63
N HIS A 291 -6.26 -21.38 4.29
CA HIS A 291 -6.55 -20.90 2.94
C HIS A 291 -5.47 -19.90 2.54
N LEU A 292 -4.54 -20.32 1.68
CA LEU A 292 -3.41 -19.49 1.25
C LEU A 292 -3.77 -18.67 0.00
N THR A 293 -4.88 -17.92 0.08
CA THR A 293 -5.36 -17.05 -0.99
C THR A 293 -5.15 -15.60 -0.57
N GLY A 294 -4.31 -14.86 -1.31
CA GLY A 294 -4.09 -13.43 -1.06
C GLY A 294 -5.28 -12.58 -1.57
N LEU A 295 -5.51 -11.42 -0.95
CA LEU A 295 -6.60 -10.52 -1.35
C LEU A 295 -6.50 -10.11 -2.83
N GLY A 296 -5.29 -9.98 -3.38
CA GLY A 296 -5.05 -9.64 -4.79
C GLY A 296 -5.58 -10.69 -5.78
N GLU A 297 -5.84 -11.93 -5.34
CA GLU A 297 -6.42 -12.98 -6.17
C GLU A 297 -7.92 -12.77 -6.45
N TYR A 298 -8.63 -12.05 -5.54
CA TYR A 298 -10.05 -11.77 -5.72
C TYR A 298 -10.29 -10.67 -6.76
N PRO A 299 -11.03 -10.94 -7.86
CA PRO A 299 -11.35 -9.91 -8.86
C PRO A 299 -12.06 -8.69 -8.27
N ALA A 300 -12.88 -8.87 -7.23
CA ALA A 300 -13.58 -7.78 -6.56
C ALA A 300 -12.61 -6.83 -5.83
N ILE A 301 -11.56 -7.35 -5.19
CA ILE A 301 -10.50 -6.53 -4.58
C ILE A 301 -9.76 -5.71 -5.65
N ARG A 302 -9.44 -6.31 -6.81
CA ARG A 302 -8.80 -5.58 -7.91
C ARG A 302 -9.69 -4.45 -8.43
N ARG A 303 -11.02 -4.65 -8.50
CA ARG A 303 -11.97 -3.57 -8.86
C ARG A 303 -11.99 -2.45 -7.82
N LEU A 304 -11.91 -2.78 -6.53
CA LEU A 304 -11.82 -1.78 -5.44
C LEU A 304 -10.56 -0.92 -5.59
N ILE A 305 -9.40 -1.53 -5.84
CA ILE A 305 -8.13 -0.82 -6.09
C ILE A 305 -8.25 0.08 -7.34
N ILE A 306 -8.85 -0.40 -8.42
CA ILE A 306 -9.09 0.40 -9.64
C ILE A 306 -10.00 1.59 -9.35
N ARG A 307 -11.02 1.45 -8.51
CA ARG A 307 -11.90 2.55 -8.10
C ARG A 307 -11.13 3.63 -7.34
N HIS A 308 -10.22 3.25 -6.43
CA HIS A 308 -9.35 4.20 -5.74
C HIS A 308 -8.45 4.98 -6.69
N LEU A 309 -7.86 4.28 -7.67
CA LEU A 309 -7.07 4.92 -8.72
C LEU A 309 -7.93 5.86 -9.60
N PHE A 310 -9.14 5.42 -9.96
CA PHE A 310 -10.06 6.25 -10.75
C PHE A 310 -10.41 7.56 -10.01
N SER A 311 -10.61 7.50 -8.70
CA SER A 311 -10.86 8.70 -7.88
C SER A 311 -9.65 9.64 -7.83
N ALA A 312 -8.42 9.11 -7.89
CA ALA A 312 -7.21 9.93 -7.95
C ALA A 312 -7.01 10.59 -9.34
N LEU A 313 -7.49 9.93 -10.40
CA LEU A 313 -7.45 10.46 -11.78
C LEU A 313 -8.52 11.53 -12.03
N ASN A 314 -9.60 11.56 -11.23
CA ASN A 314 -10.76 12.45 -11.35
C ASN A 314 -11.13 12.99 -9.97
N PRO A 315 -10.29 13.88 -9.37
CA PRO A 315 -10.47 14.41 -8.01
C PRO A 315 -11.67 15.34 -7.87
#